data_88f13dfe2712392d221a9c2d12ed0f31
#
_entry.id   88f13dfe2712392d221a9c2d12ed0f31
#
_cell.length_a   1.000
_cell.length_b   1.000
_cell.length_c   1.000
_cell.angle_alpha   90.00
_cell.angle_beta   90.00
_cell.angle_gamma   90.00
#
_symmetry.space_group_name_H-M   'P 1'
#
loop_
_entity.id
_entity.type
_entity.pdbx_description
1 polymer ?
#
loop_
_entity_poly.entity_id
_entity_poly.type
_entity_poly.pdbx_seq_one_letter_code
_entity_poly.pdbx_strand_id
1 'polypeptide(L)'
;MDFADIFSLSTAWNAKRHTSGKRMIEEIKAAGFKKVELNYNVTGEMAGEIMDLVEAGDIEVSSIHNVFPKVFDKTYDTDSMLLGYPDPEKRKRSVELTIGSVEYAARFNARVVVIHPGEVPVSKNYNKLLEDLIIQGKRNTAEYDALYREMLEVRETGSPAYVELIRQ
;
A
#
# COMPACT_ATOMS: atom_id res chain seq x y z
N MET A 1 27.31 9.06 8.33
CA MET A 1 25.86 8.86 8.45
C MET A 1 25.63 7.38 8.31
N ASP A 2 25.10 6.73 9.36
CA ASP A 2 24.88 5.28 9.36
C ASP A 2 23.69 4.94 8.43
N PHE A 3 23.79 3.85 7.68
CA PHE A 3 22.72 3.31 6.87
C PHE A 3 21.41 3.15 7.68
N ALA A 4 21.53 2.64 8.91
CA ALA A 4 20.41 2.44 9.81
C ALA A 4 19.67 3.74 10.22
N ASP A 5 20.30 4.90 10.09
CA ASP A 5 19.70 6.20 10.44
C ASP A 5 18.88 6.79 9.26
N ILE A 6 19.15 6.33 8.02
CA ILE A 6 18.55 6.87 6.80
C ILE A 6 17.42 5.97 6.31
N PHE A 7 17.63 4.66 6.31
CA PHE A 7 16.74 3.71 5.69
C PHE A 7 15.75 3.09 6.68
N SER A 8 14.58 2.79 6.18
CA SER A 8 13.51 2.07 6.86
C SER A 8 13.21 0.79 6.09
N LEU A 9 13.01 -0.33 6.79
CA LEU A 9 12.59 -1.58 6.16
C LEU A 9 11.09 -1.77 6.33
N SER A 10 10.38 -2.06 5.24
CA SER A 10 8.96 -2.39 5.32
C SER A 10 8.74 -3.77 5.94
N THR A 11 7.81 -3.86 6.89
CA THR A 11 7.35 -5.14 7.45
C THR A 11 6.69 -6.06 6.40
N ALA A 12 6.40 -5.55 5.19
CA ALA A 12 6.00 -6.39 4.05
C ALA A 12 7.02 -7.49 3.75
N TRP A 13 8.32 -7.22 3.99
CA TRP A 13 9.42 -8.15 3.77
C TRP A 13 9.26 -9.45 4.58
N ASN A 14 8.76 -9.36 5.81
CA ASN A 14 8.69 -10.52 6.71
C ASN A 14 7.33 -10.80 7.35
N ALA A 15 6.31 -9.97 7.10
CA ALA A 15 5.00 -10.11 7.74
C ALA A 15 4.35 -11.50 7.54
N LYS A 16 4.62 -12.16 6.41
CA LYS A 16 4.06 -13.51 6.14
C LYS A 16 4.75 -14.64 6.93
N ARG A 17 5.91 -14.36 7.55
CA ARG A 17 6.69 -15.35 8.31
C ARG A 17 6.38 -15.34 9.81
N HIS A 18 5.71 -14.29 10.29
CA HIS A 18 5.46 -14.07 11.70
C HIS A 18 3.97 -13.92 12.01
N THR A 19 3.61 -14.41 13.19
CA THR A 19 2.31 -14.15 13.84
C THR A 19 2.45 -13.23 15.05
N SER A 20 3.69 -12.85 15.41
CA SER A 20 4.03 -11.93 16.49
C SER A 20 4.70 -10.69 15.92
N GLY A 21 4.19 -9.51 16.27
CA GLY A 21 4.77 -8.22 15.93
C GLY A 21 6.16 -8.05 16.51
N LYS A 22 6.36 -8.51 17.75
CA LYS A 22 7.66 -8.47 18.43
C LYS A 22 8.73 -9.25 17.65
N ARG A 23 8.45 -10.51 17.31
CA ARG A 23 9.41 -11.35 16.56
C ARG A 23 9.70 -10.79 15.16
N MET A 24 8.69 -10.22 14.52
CA MET A 24 8.83 -9.58 13.22
C MET A 24 9.81 -8.40 13.31
N ILE A 25 9.70 -7.54 14.32
CA ILE A 25 10.60 -6.40 14.54
C ILE A 25 12.00 -6.87 14.97
N GLU A 26 12.12 -7.89 15.82
CA GLU A 26 13.40 -8.48 16.21
C GLU A 26 14.21 -8.96 14.99
N GLU A 27 13.58 -9.59 14.00
CA GLU A 27 14.23 -10.00 12.76
C GLU A 27 14.70 -8.80 11.93
N ILE A 28 13.92 -7.72 11.86
CA ILE A 28 14.28 -6.49 11.17
C ILE A 28 15.48 -5.81 11.87
N LYS A 29 15.47 -5.76 13.20
CA LYS A 29 16.61 -5.26 14.00
C LYS A 29 17.86 -6.09 13.76
N ALA A 30 17.75 -7.42 13.71
CA ALA A 30 18.86 -8.31 13.41
C ALA A 30 19.46 -8.09 12.01
N ALA A 31 18.65 -7.61 11.05
CA ALA A 31 19.11 -7.19 9.73
C ALA A 31 19.78 -5.79 9.72
N GLY A 32 19.89 -5.12 10.88
CA GLY A 32 20.59 -3.84 11.04
C GLY A 32 19.73 -2.59 10.89
N PHE A 33 18.41 -2.72 10.82
CA PHE A 33 17.52 -1.56 10.70
C PHE A 33 17.04 -1.07 12.08
N LYS A 34 16.96 0.25 12.21
CA LYS A 34 16.43 0.95 13.41
C LYS A 34 15.04 1.54 13.15
N LYS A 35 14.59 1.54 11.89
CA LYS A 35 13.32 2.12 11.45
C LYS A 35 12.54 1.14 10.60
N VAL A 36 11.22 1.18 10.73
CA VAL A 36 10.31 0.32 9.96
C VAL A 36 9.17 1.11 9.33
N GLU A 37 8.68 0.63 8.20
CA GLU A 37 7.35 0.91 7.70
C GLU A 37 6.42 -0.20 8.17
N LEU A 38 5.29 0.12 8.78
CA LEU A 38 4.26 -0.85 9.12
C LEU A 38 3.35 -1.09 7.93
N ASN A 39 3.40 -2.32 7.39
CA ASN A 39 2.62 -2.75 6.24
C ASN A 39 1.20 -3.17 6.66
N TYR A 40 0.26 -3.09 5.75
CA TYR A 40 -1.14 -3.47 5.91
C TYR A 40 -1.40 -4.94 6.32
N ASN A 41 -0.37 -5.80 6.29
CA ASN A 41 -0.49 -7.18 6.79
C ASN A 41 -0.34 -7.30 8.31
N VAL A 42 0.07 -6.24 9.00
CA VAL A 42 0.19 -6.19 10.46
C VAL A 42 -1.20 -6.17 11.07
N THR A 43 -1.52 -7.17 11.89
CA THR A 43 -2.81 -7.24 12.60
C THR A 43 -2.85 -6.27 13.78
N GLY A 44 -4.06 -6.02 14.33
CA GLY A 44 -4.20 -5.18 15.52
C GLY A 44 -3.44 -5.71 16.73
N GLU A 45 -3.39 -7.04 16.92
CA GLU A 45 -2.61 -7.68 17.99
C GLU A 45 -1.11 -7.45 17.79
N MET A 46 -0.59 -7.70 16.59
CA MET A 46 0.81 -7.42 16.25
C MET A 46 1.16 -5.94 16.42
N ALA A 47 0.23 -5.03 16.07
CA ALA A 47 0.43 -3.59 16.26
C ALA A 47 0.56 -3.21 17.74
N GLY A 48 -0.18 -3.87 18.64
CA GLY A 48 -0.01 -3.72 20.09
C GLY A 48 1.38 -4.11 20.56
N GLU A 49 1.88 -5.29 20.17
CA GLU A 49 3.24 -5.74 20.51
C GLU A 49 4.33 -4.81 19.97
N ILE A 50 4.11 -4.24 18.76
CA ILE A 50 5.05 -3.28 18.16
C ILE A 50 5.03 -1.96 18.92
N MET A 51 3.86 -1.53 19.41
CA MET A 51 3.74 -0.30 20.19
C MET A 51 4.60 -0.38 21.46
N ASP A 52 4.58 -1.51 22.16
CA ASP A 52 5.43 -1.71 23.35
C ASP A 52 6.92 -1.53 23.01
N LEU A 53 7.38 -1.99 21.85
CA LEU A 53 8.77 -1.81 21.41
C LEU A 53 9.09 -0.36 21.01
N VAL A 54 8.13 0.37 20.43
CA VAL A 54 8.29 1.78 20.11
C VAL A 54 8.36 2.62 21.39
N GLU A 55 7.50 2.36 22.36
CA GLU A 55 7.50 3.04 23.66
C GLU A 55 8.78 2.77 24.45
N ALA A 56 9.35 1.57 24.32
CA ALA A 56 10.66 1.22 24.89
C ALA A 56 11.84 1.88 24.15
N GLY A 57 11.61 2.52 23.00
CA GLY A 57 12.68 3.10 22.17
C GLY A 57 13.50 2.07 21.38
N ASP A 58 12.98 0.86 21.23
CA ASP A 58 13.64 -0.27 20.56
C ASP A 58 13.61 -0.18 19.04
N ILE A 59 12.61 0.49 18.49
CA ILE A 59 12.39 0.68 17.05
C ILE A 59 11.65 1.99 16.79
N GLU A 60 11.89 2.63 15.66
CA GLU A 60 11.15 3.80 15.17
C GLU A 60 10.23 3.40 14.01
N VAL A 61 9.00 3.92 14.00
CA VAL A 61 8.09 3.77 12.87
C VAL A 61 8.18 5.01 11.99
N SER A 62 8.66 4.85 10.77
CA SER A 62 8.82 5.95 9.81
C SER A 62 7.53 6.25 9.05
N SER A 63 6.80 5.20 8.70
CA SER A 63 5.56 5.28 7.91
C SER A 63 4.62 4.13 8.20
N ILE A 64 3.36 4.33 7.88
CA ILE A 64 2.31 3.32 7.92
C ILE A 64 1.70 3.20 6.53
N HIS A 65 1.50 1.96 6.07
CA HIS A 65 0.86 1.67 4.80
C HIS A 65 -0.64 1.44 5.01
N ASN A 66 -1.47 2.24 4.37
CA ASN A 66 -2.93 2.14 4.42
C ASN A 66 -3.39 0.84 3.70
N VAL A 67 -4.32 0.06 4.20
CA VAL A 67 -5.16 0.23 5.39
C VAL A 67 -4.48 -0.39 6.60
N PHE A 68 -4.46 0.30 7.72
CA PHE A 68 -3.79 -0.18 8.91
C PHE A 68 -4.69 -0.01 10.17
N PRO A 69 -4.72 -0.99 11.09
CA PRO A 69 -4.15 -2.32 10.97
C PRO A 69 -4.90 -3.19 9.95
N LYS A 70 -4.41 -4.42 9.71
CA LYS A 70 -4.97 -5.35 8.73
C LYS A 70 -6.48 -5.48 8.80
N VAL A 71 -7.14 -5.24 7.67
CA VAL A 71 -8.56 -5.49 7.46
C VAL A 71 -8.72 -6.87 6.82
N PHE A 72 -9.65 -7.68 7.34
CA PHE A 72 -9.91 -9.04 6.82
C PHE A 72 -10.97 -9.08 5.71
N ASP A 73 -11.67 -7.97 5.48
CA ASP A 73 -12.58 -7.82 4.34
C ASP A 73 -11.78 -7.48 3.08
N LYS A 74 -11.77 -8.42 2.14
CA LYS A 74 -11.05 -8.29 0.87
C LYS A 74 -11.52 -7.13 -0.01
N THR A 75 -12.72 -6.60 0.22
CA THR A 75 -13.23 -5.42 -0.48
C THR A 75 -12.43 -4.16 -0.12
N TYR A 76 -11.83 -4.15 1.07
CA TYR A 76 -11.14 -3.00 1.64
C TYR A 76 -9.70 -3.29 2.03
N ASP A 77 -9.08 -4.33 1.47
CA ASP A 77 -7.64 -4.48 1.62
C ASP A 77 -6.92 -3.38 0.80
N THR A 78 -5.65 -3.21 1.05
CA THR A 78 -4.87 -2.10 0.50
C THR A 78 -4.95 -1.95 -1.01
N ASP A 79 -4.94 -3.08 -1.73
CA ASP A 79 -4.90 -3.06 -3.19
C ASP A 79 -6.30 -2.91 -3.81
N SER A 80 -7.34 -3.27 -3.05
CA SER A 80 -8.74 -3.23 -3.49
C SER A 80 -9.50 -2.02 -2.95
N MET A 81 -9.00 -1.38 -1.88
CA MET A 81 -9.64 -0.23 -1.28
C MET A 81 -9.39 1.02 -2.12
N LEU A 82 -10.48 1.61 -2.60
CA LEU A 82 -10.43 2.75 -3.49
C LEU A 82 -11.12 3.96 -2.85
N LEU A 83 -10.38 5.04 -2.65
CA LEU A 83 -10.95 6.32 -2.24
C LEU A 83 -11.89 6.91 -3.29
N GLY A 84 -11.72 6.53 -4.55
CA GLY A 84 -12.56 6.94 -5.67
C GLY A 84 -13.67 5.94 -6.04
N TYR A 85 -14.18 5.13 -5.14
CA TYR A 85 -15.32 4.26 -5.45
C TYR A 85 -16.51 5.07 -6.01
N PRO A 86 -17.12 4.65 -7.13
CA PRO A 86 -18.39 5.22 -7.59
C PRO A 86 -19.51 5.07 -6.58
N ASP A 87 -19.55 3.94 -5.85
CA ASP A 87 -20.50 3.67 -4.77
C ASP A 87 -20.17 4.56 -3.55
N PRO A 88 -21.08 5.46 -3.12
CA PRO A 88 -20.85 6.39 -2.02
C PRO A 88 -20.61 5.69 -0.67
N GLU A 89 -21.29 4.57 -0.39
CA GLU A 89 -21.13 3.85 0.88
C GLU A 89 -19.75 3.18 0.95
N LYS A 90 -19.30 2.57 -0.14
CA LYS A 90 -17.95 2.01 -0.22
C LYS A 90 -16.89 3.11 -0.08
N ARG A 91 -17.08 4.25 -0.75
CA ARG A 91 -16.17 5.39 -0.65
C ARG A 91 -16.10 5.92 0.78
N LYS A 92 -17.24 6.11 1.45
CA LYS A 92 -17.31 6.51 2.85
C LYS A 92 -16.52 5.53 3.75
N ARG A 93 -16.74 4.22 3.56
CA ARG A 93 -16.03 3.20 4.34
C ARG A 93 -14.52 3.25 4.10
N SER A 94 -14.08 3.46 2.87
CA SER A 94 -12.66 3.61 2.55
C SER A 94 -12.03 4.84 3.23
N VAL A 95 -12.76 5.95 3.30
CA VAL A 95 -12.32 7.16 4.03
C VAL A 95 -12.20 6.88 5.52
N GLU A 96 -13.19 6.23 6.15
CA GLU A 96 -13.15 5.84 7.56
C GLU A 96 -11.93 4.98 7.89
N LEU A 97 -11.62 3.99 7.06
CA LEU A 97 -10.46 3.13 7.23
C LEU A 97 -9.13 3.88 7.06
N THR A 98 -9.10 4.84 6.13
CA THR A 98 -7.93 5.70 5.94
C THR A 98 -7.72 6.62 7.14
N ILE A 99 -8.78 7.19 7.71
CA ILE A 99 -8.71 7.97 8.95
C ILE A 99 -8.14 7.11 10.08
N GLY A 100 -8.61 5.87 10.23
CA GLY A 100 -8.04 4.92 11.20
C GLY A 100 -6.53 4.71 11.02
N SER A 101 -6.05 4.61 9.77
CA SER A 101 -4.61 4.50 9.51
C SER A 101 -3.84 5.75 9.91
N VAL A 102 -4.42 6.95 9.74
CA VAL A 102 -3.83 8.22 10.18
C VAL A 102 -3.78 8.30 11.71
N GLU A 103 -4.82 7.85 12.41
CA GLU A 103 -4.84 7.78 13.87
C GLU A 103 -3.75 6.84 14.42
N TYR A 104 -3.56 5.68 13.78
CA TYR A 104 -2.45 4.79 14.12
C TYR A 104 -1.09 5.43 13.82
N ALA A 105 -0.93 6.16 12.72
CA ALA A 105 0.30 6.87 12.42
C ALA A 105 0.64 7.88 13.52
N ALA A 106 -0.36 8.64 13.99
CA ALA A 106 -0.19 9.56 15.11
C ALA A 106 0.26 8.84 16.40
N ARG A 107 -0.35 7.70 16.74
CA ARG A 107 0.00 6.89 17.91
C ARG A 107 1.43 6.35 17.85
N PHE A 108 1.87 5.92 16.67
CA PHE A 108 3.25 5.43 16.42
C PHE A 108 4.26 6.55 16.20
N ASN A 109 3.85 7.82 16.25
CA ASN A 109 4.68 8.98 15.89
C ASN A 109 5.28 8.86 14.46
N ALA A 110 4.58 8.15 13.57
CA ALA A 110 4.95 8.05 12.16
C ALA A 110 4.59 9.33 11.41
N ARG A 111 5.47 9.77 10.53
CA ARG A 111 5.30 11.04 9.80
C ARG A 111 4.58 10.91 8.47
N VAL A 112 4.44 9.69 7.98
CA VAL A 112 3.93 9.41 6.63
C VAL A 112 2.91 8.28 6.70
N VAL A 113 1.79 8.45 5.98
CA VAL A 113 0.87 7.37 5.63
C VAL A 113 0.95 7.18 4.12
N VAL A 114 1.31 5.96 3.69
CA VAL A 114 1.32 5.58 2.28
C VAL A 114 -0.10 5.19 1.87
N ILE A 115 -0.65 5.85 0.88
CA ILE A 115 -2.03 5.63 0.42
C ILE A 115 -2.02 5.22 -1.05
N HIS A 116 -2.77 4.16 -1.37
CA HIS A 116 -3.17 3.83 -2.73
C HIS A 116 -4.55 4.47 -2.98
N PRO A 117 -4.65 5.60 -3.70
CA PRO A 117 -5.93 6.29 -3.85
C PRO A 117 -6.92 5.52 -4.72
N GLY A 118 -6.47 4.47 -5.37
CA GLY A 118 -7.25 3.61 -6.24
C GLY A 118 -6.70 3.52 -7.66
N GLU A 119 -7.49 2.95 -8.53
CA GLU A 119 -7.16 2.77 -9.94
C GLU A 119 -8.32 3.24 -10.83
N VAL A 120 -8.00 3.68 -12.03
CA VAL A 120 -9.03 3.98 -13.05
C VAL A 120 -9.57 2.66 -13.59
N PRO A 121 -10.89 2.39 -13.45
CA PRO A 121 -11.48 1.17 -13.98
C PRO A 121 -11.33 1.09 -15.50
N VAL A 122 -10.74 0.00 -15.98
CA VAL A 122 -10.59 -0.26 -17.42
C VAL A 122 -11.19 -1.62 -17.77
N SER A 123 -11.69 -1.74 -18.99
CA SER A 123 -12.38 -2.97 -19.46
C SER A 123 -11.43 -4.14 -19.76
N LYS A 124 -10.13 -3.85 -19.94
CA LYS A 124 -9.10 -4.83 -20.28
C LYS A 124 -7.93 -4.75 -19.29
N ASN A 125 -7.30 -5.87 -18.99
CA ASN A 125 -6.02 -5.86 -18.28
C ASN A 125 -4.88 -5.56 -19.26
N TYR A 126 -4.68 -4.28 -19.57
CA TYR A 126 -3.66 -3.82 -20.51
C TYR A 126 -2.25 -4.21 -20.08
N ASN A 127 -1.96 -4.17 -18.78
CA ASN A 127 -0.63 -4.55 -18.27
C ASN A 127 -0.30 -5.99 -18.66
N LYS A 128 -1.22 -6.92 -18.42
CA LYS A 128 -1.03 -8.32 -18.79
C LYS A 128 -0.91 -8.51 -20.29
N LEU A 129 -1.75 -7.86 -21.07
CA LEU A 129 -1.69 -7.96 -22.54
C LEU A 129 -0.38 -7.45 -23.12
N LEU A 130 0.15 -6.33 -22.60
CA LEU A 130 1.43 -5.77 -22.98
C LEU A 130 2.59 -6.67 -22.54
N GLU A 131 2.52 -7.25 -21.34
CA GLU A 131 3.49 -8.22 -20.83
C GLU A 131 3.55 -9.46 -21.73
N ASP A 132 2.39 -10.01 -22.10
CA ASP A 132 2.30 -11.16 -23.00
C ASP A 132 2.94 -10.87 -24.37
N LEU A 133 2.76 -9.66 -24.91
CA LEU A 133 3.44 -9.25 -26.15
C LEU A 133 4.97 -9.12 -25.97
N ILE A 134 5.42 -8.62 -24.82
CA ILE A 134 6.86 -8.56 -24.50
C ILE A 134 7.46 -9.98 -24.45
N ILE A 135 6.80 -10.90 -23.74
CA ILE A 135 7.22 -12.31 -23.64
C ILE A 135 7.31 -12.96 -25.03
N GLN A 136 6.40 -12.60 -25.95
CA GLN A 136 6.42 -13.06 -27.34
C GLN A 136 7.49 -12.37 -28.22
N GLY A 137 8.30 -11.47 -27.67
CA GLY A 137 9.30 -10.71 -28.41
C GLY A 137 8.73 -9.58 -29.29
N LYS A 138 7.48 -9.19 -29.08
CA LYS A 138 6.74 -8.21 -29.89
C LYS A 138 6.77 -6.76 -29.36
N ARG A 139 7.65 -6.43 -28.42
CA ARG A 139 7.71 -5.10 -27.77
C ARG A 139 7.84 -3.93 -28.76
N ASN A 140 8.50 -4.14 -29.90
CA ASN A 140 8.76 -3.09 -30.90
C ASN A 140 7.92 -3.30 -32.18
N THR A 141 6.70 -3.75 -32.05
CA THR A 141 5.79 -4.00 -33.17
C THR A 141 4.62 -3.01 -33.17
N ALA A 142 4.01 -2.84 -34.34
CA ALA A 142 2.80 -2.02 -34.47
C ALA A 142 1.64 -2.51 -33.58
N GLU A 143 1.58 -3.82 -33.30
CA GLU A 143 0.60 -4.43 -32.38
C GLU A 143 0.79 -3.93 -30.96
N TYR A 144 2.03 -3.91 -30.46
CA TYR A 144 2.36 -3.39 -29.15
C TYR A 144 2.04 -1.90 -29.03
N ASP A 145 2.46 -1.10 -30.03
CA ASP A 145 2.25 0.34 -30.06
C ASP A 145 0.76 0.72 -30.13
N ALA A 146 -0.05 -0.07 -30.84
CA ALA A 146 -1.48 0.13 -30.93
C ALA A 146 -2.15 -0.13 -29.57
N LEU A 147 -1.83 -1.24 -28.93
CA LEU A 147 -2.36 -1.59 -27.61
C LEU A 147 -1.92 -0.61 -26.52
N TYR A 148 -0.68 -0.14 -26.56
CA TYR A 148 -0.16 0.86 -25.65
C TYR A 148 -0.88 2.21 -25.79
N ARG A 149 -1.13 2.66 -27.02
CA ARG A 149 -1.90 3.88 -27.30
C ARG A 149 -3.35 3.75 -26.84
N GLU A 150 -4.00 2.63 -27.10
CA GLU A 150 -5.36 2.34 -26.60
C GLU A 150 -5.41 2.43 -25.07
N MET A 151 -4.42 1.85 -24.37
CA MET A 151 -4.31 1.93 -22.91
C MET A 151 -4.22 3.39 -22.42
N LEU A 152 -3.38 4.20 -23.06
CA LEU A 152 -3.23 5.62 -22.69
C LEU A 152 -4.52 6.40 -22.90
N GLU A 153 -5.19 6.21 -24.03
CA GLU A 153 -6.46 6.88 -24.36
C GLU A 153 -7.56 6.54 -23.35
N VAL A 154 -7.73 5.25 -23.04
CA VAL A 154 -8.71 4.79 -22.04
C VAL A 154 -8.41 5.36 -20.66
N ARG A 155 -7.13 5.42 -20.27
CA ARG A 155 -6.71 6.02 -19.00
C ARG A 155 -7.03 7.51 -18.96
N GLU A 156 -6.71 8.25 -20.00
CA GLU A 156 -6.93 9.70 -20.07
C GLU A 156 -8.43 10.06 -20.07
N THR A 157 -9.26 9.29 -20.75
CA THR A 157 -10.71 9.52 -20.79
C THR A 157 -11.41 9.11 -19.49
N GLY A 158 -10.93 8.09 -18.77
CA GLY A 158 -11.51 7.61 -17.50
C GLY A 158 -11.05 8.40 -16.27
N SER A 159 -9.82 8.94 -16.30
CA SER A 159 -9.19 9.57 -15.13
C SER A 159 -9.94 10.78 -14.56
N PRO A 160 -10.49 11.72 -15.34
CA PRO A 160 -11.11 12.92 -14.78
C PRO A 160 -12.27 12.64 -13.84
N ALA A 161 -13.16 11.73 -14.22
CA ALA A 161 -14.31 11.37 -13.38
C ALA A 161 -13.87 10.67 -12.08
N TYR A 162 -12.85 9.82 -12.15
CA TYR A 162 -12.31 9.11 -11.00
C TYR A 162 -11.58 10.06 -10.04
N VAL A 163 -10.76 10.96 -10.56
CA VAL A 163 -10.07 11.98 -9.76
C VAL A 163 -11.06 12.90 -9.03
N GLU A 164 -12.18 13.24 -9.67
CA GLU A 164 -13.22 14.04 -9.01
C GLU A 164 -13.84 13.30 -7.81
N LEU A 165 -14.08 12.00 -7.91
CA LEU A 165 -14.58 11.21 -6.79
C LEU A 165 -13.58 11.15 -5.61
N ILE A 166 -12.27 11.15 -5.90
CA ILE A 166 -11.24 11.18 -4.84
C ILE A 166 -11.18 12.53 -4.13
N ARG A 167 -11.54 13.62 -4.82
CA ARG A 167 -11.52 14.98 -4.27
C ARG A 167 -12.69 15.30 -3.33
N GLN A 168 -13.76 14.55 -3.41
CA GLN A 168 -14.96 14.69 -2.53
C GLN A 168 -14.70 14.16 -1.12
#